data_a5189972bc4cebb792bedf46e7c7aa83
#
_entry.id   a5189972bc4cebb792bedf46e7c7aa83
#
_cell.length_a   1.000
_cell.length_b   1.000
_cell.length_c   1.000
_cell.angle_alpha   90.00
_cell.angle_beta   90.00
_cell.angle_gamma   90.00
#
_symmetry.space_group_name_H-M   'P 1'
#
loop_
_entity.id
_entity.type
_entity.pdbx_description
1 polymer ?
#
loop_
_entity_poly.entity_id
_entity_poly.type
_entity_poly.pdbx_seq_one_letter_code
_entity_poly.pdbx_strand_id
1 'polypeptide(L)'
;VQVTAIKQGMVLRSQPVAATIVGSRAIERERIGALKHLSQQVPNFFAPDYGSRMTSSIYVRGLGARIDQPVMGLNIDNVPVLNKDNYDTELADAERIEVLRGPQSTLYGRNTMGGVINVYTLSPLSYEGVRLSAEYGSGDSYKFRASSYYKLTPDLGMAVTGYYTHTGGFFENLATGDKCDWERLGGGRWKTQWRNRTGLRIDNTLSFSVLEQGGYPYAYVGDDIIGDDGRPVVRRGEIRYNDPCSYRRTAL
;
A
#
# COMPACT_ATOMS: atom_id res chain seq x y z
N VAL A 1 -16.92 -0.30 -18.47
CA VAL A 1 -15.69 -0.67 -17.76
C VAL A 1 -15.68 -2.19 -17.62
N GLN A 2 -14.61 -2.82 -18.08
CA GLN A 2 -14.40 -4.27 -18.01
C GLN A 2 -13.68 -4.62 -16.69
N VAL A 3 -14.19 -5.60 -15.97
CA VAL A 3 -13.56 -6.12 -14.74
C VAL A 3 -12.84 -7.41 -15.10
N THR A 4 -11.56 -7.49 -14.82
CA THR A 4 -10.76 -8.70 -15.05
C THR A 4 -10.57 -9.53 -13.78
N ALA A 5 -11.00 -9.00 -12.64
CA ALA A 5 -10.86 -9.63 -11.33
C ALA A 5 -11.61 -10.97 -11.18
N ILE A 6 -12.53 -11.32 -12.07
CA ILE A 6 -13.23 -12.63 -12.06
C ILE A 6 -12.55 -13.60 -13.04
N LYS A 7 -11.33 -13.26 -13.52
CA LYS A 7 -10.59 -14.04 -14.53
C LYS A 7 -11.37 -14.31 -15.83
N GLN A 8 -12.48 -13.61 -16.02
CA GLN A 8 -13.32 -13.59 -17.22
C GLN A 8 -13.57 -12.12 -17.54
N GLY A 9 -13.24 -11.67 -18.73
CA GLY A 9 -13.38 -10.27 -19.16
C GLY A 9 -14.86 -9.85 -19.34
N MET A 10 -15.62 -9.82 -18.25
CA MET A 10 -17.04 -9.47 -18.24
C MET A 10 -17.27 -8.03 -17.80
N VAL A 11 -18.39 -7.45 -18.23
CA VAL A 11 -18.78 -6.09 -17.87
C VAL A 11 -19.21 -6.03 -16.39
N LEU A 12 -18.76 -5.03 -15.64
CA LEU A 12 -19.05 -4.86 -14.20
C LEU A 12 -20.55 -4.98 -13.87
N ARG A 13 -21.43 -4.43 -14.70
CA ARG A 13 -22.89 -4.44 -14.48
C ARG A 13 -23.53 -5.82 -14.50
N SER A 14 -22.90 -6.80 -15.14
CA SER A 14 -23.43 -8.18 -15.22
C SER A 14 -22.87 -9.09 -14.12
N GLN A 15 -22.09 -8.55 -13.19
CA GLN A 15 -21.42 -9.32 -12.15
C GLN A 15 -22.18 -9.21 -10.81
N PRO A 16 -22.50 -10.32 -10.13
CA PRO A 16 -23.14 -10.30 -8.82
C PRO A 16 -22.13 -10.00 -7.69
N VAL A 17 -21.15 -9.13 -7.94
CA VAL A 17 -20.08 -8.81 -7.00
C VAL A 17 -20.00 -7.30 -6.77
N ALA A 18 -19.93 -6.90 -5.52
CA ALA A 18 -19.69 -5.50 -5.17
C ALA A 18 -18.24 -5.14 -5.45
N ALA A 19 -17.97 -4.49 -6.58
CA ALA A 19 -16.64 -4.06 -6.97
C ALA A 19 -16.53 -2.55 -7.08
N THR A 20 -15.36 -2.03 -6.77
CA THR A 20 -14.96 -0.64 -7.03
C THR A 20 -13.71 -0.66 -7.90
N ILE A 21 -13.71 0.11 -8.98
CA ILE A 21 -12.56 0.23 -9.88
C ILE A 21 -12.04 1.65 -9.81
N VAL A 22 -10.77 1.78 -9.43
CA VAL A 22 -10.03 3.03 -9.41
C VAL A 22 -9.07 3.02 -10.60
N GLY A 23 -9.37 3.79 -11.62
CA GLY A 23 -8.55 3.87 -12.84
C GLY A 23 -7.40 4.87 -12.71
N SER A 24 -6.48 4.89 -13.68
CA SER A 24 -5.27 5.71 -13.68
C SER A 24 -5.51 7.20 -13.42
N ARG A 25 -6.54 7.79 -14.01
CA ARG A 25 -6.89 9.21 -13.77
C ARG A 25 -7.27 9.49 -12.32
N ALA A 26 -7.96 8.56 -11.65
CA ALA A 26 -8.32 8.71 -10.25
C ALA A 26 -7.08 8.48 -9.37
N ILE A 27 -6.24 7.51 -9.68
CA ILE A 27 -4.98 7.24 -8.98
C ILE A 27 -4.08 8.50 -8.99
N GLU A 28 -3.93 9.14 -10.15
CA GLU A 28 -3.14 10.36 -10.31
C GLU A 28 -3.77 11.56 -9.59
N ARG A 29 -5.07 11.82 -9.82
CA ARG A 29 -5.77 12.97 -9.24
C ARG A 29 -5.83 12.92 -7.72
N GLU A 30 -6.13 11.77 -7.17
CA GLU A 30 -6.26 11.56 -5.71
C GLU A 30 -4.92 11.16 -5.06
N ARG A 31 -3.81 11.15 -5.83
CA ARG A 31 -2.45 10.83 -5.34
C ARG A 31 -2.39 9.50 -4.59
N ILE A 32 -3.04 8.45 -5.12
CA ILE A 32 -3.08 7.13 -4.51
C ILE A 32 -1.72 6.45 -4.73
N GLY A 33 -0.81 6.57 -3.76
CA GLY A 33 0.50 5.94 -3.80
C GLY A 33 0.61 4.69 -2.93
N ALA A 34 -0.37 4.46 -2.04
CA ALA A 34 -0.41 3.32 -1.13
C ALA A 34 -1.84 2.82 -0.94
N LEU A 35 -2.01 1.57 -0.48
CA LEU A 35 -3.35 0.98 -0.30
C LEU A 35 -4.20 1.71 0.75
N LYS A 36 -3.58 2.31 1.76
CA LYS A 36 -4.30 3.10 2.79
C LYS A 36 -5.10 4.26 2.19
N HIS A 37 -4.64 4.84 1.09
CA HIS A 37 -5.34 5.94 0.41
C HIS A 37 -6.66 5.49 -0.25
N LEU A 38 -6.86 4.18 -0.48
CA LEU A 38 -8.11 3.64 -1.00
C LEU A 38 -9.29 3.79 -0.03
N SER A 39 -9.03 4.03 1.27
CA SER A 39 -10.07 4.25 2.28
C SER A 39 -11.00 5.42 1.93
N GLN A 40 -10.52 6.38 1.17
CA GLN A 40 -11.30 7.55 0.74
C GLN A 40 -12.12 7.28 -0.54
N GLN A 41 -11.78 6.25 -1.31
CA GLN A 41 -12.35 5.98 -2.62
C GLN A 41 -13.27 4.76 -2.63
N VAL A 42 -13.07 3.83 -1.70
CA VAL A 42 -13.79 2.54 -1.69
C VAL A 42 -14.76 2.49 -0.51
N PRO A 43 -16.08 2.43 -0.77
CA PRO A 43 -17.07 2.32 0.30
C PRO A 43 -16.87 1.08 1.17
N ASN A 44 -17.04 1.23 2.49
CA ASN A 44 -16.86 0.15 3.48
C ASN A 44 -15.47 -0.51 3.46
N PHE A 45 -14.46 0.21 3.03
CA PHE A 45 -13.06 -0.16 3.07
C PHE A 45 -12.31 0.80 3.99
N PHE A 46 -11.51 0.27 4.90
CA PHE A 46 -10.74 1.07 5.84
C PHE A 46 -9.36 0.44 6.04
N ALA A 47 -8.33 1.19 5.75
CA ALA A 47 -6.93 0.82 5.99
C ALA A 47 -6.31 1.92 6.88
N PRO A 48 -6.30 1.72 8.21
CA PRO A 48 -5.73 2.69 9.15
C PRO A 48 -4.22 2.79 9.00
N ASP A 49 -3.71 3.97 9.26
CA ASP A 49 -2.28 4.20 9.37
C ASP A 49 -1.84 4.03 10.83
N TYR A 50 -1.00 3.04 11.07
CA TYR A 50 -0.42 2.76 12.40
C TYR A 50 0.97 3.37 12.57
N GLY A 51 1.42 4.22 11.66
CA GLY A 51 2.75 4.81 11.66
C GLY A 51 3.85 3.86 11.20
N SER A 52 3.46 2.72 10.60
CA SER A 52 4.40 1.77 10.02
C SER A 52 3.77 1.10 8.80
N ARG A 53 4.51 1.03 7.71
CA ARG A 53 4.07 0.30 6.50
C ARG A 53 4.00 -1.21 6.72
N MET A 54 4.79 -1.74 7.65
CA MET A 54 4.82 -3.17 7.96
C MET A 54 3.61 -3.64 8.77
N THR A 55 2.90 -2.73 9.42
CA THR A 55 1.72 -3.08 10.24
C THR A 55 0.41 -2.79 9.53
N SER A 56 0.36 -3.00 8.23
CA SER A 56 -0.84 -2.79 7.42
C SER A 56 -1.99 -3.70 7.85
N SER A 57 -3.13 -3.11 8.11
CA SER A 57 -4.38 -3.81 8.38
C SER A 57 -5.45 -3.28 7.46
N ILE A 58 -6.24 -4.17 6.88
CA ILE A 58 -7.33 -3.78 5.99
C ILE A 58 -8.63 -4.33 6.55
N TYR A 59 -9.60 -3.45 6.66
CA TYR A 59 -10.96 -3.76 7.11
C TYR A 59 -11.92 -3.53 5.95
N VAL A 60 -12.81 -4.49 5.73
CA VAL A 60 -13.88 -4.38 4.75
C VAL A 60 -15.20 -4.84 5.37
N ARG A 61 -16.25 -4.01 5.30
CA ARG A 61 -17.56 -4.29 5.91
C ARG A 61 -17.47 -4.70 7.38
N GLY A 62 -16.53 -4.14 8.14
CA GLY A 62 -16.28 -4.46 9.54
C GLY A 62 -15.42 -5.71 9.79
N LEU A 63 -15.11 -6.48 8.76
CA LEU A 63 -14.20 -7.63 8.86
C LEU A 63 -12.76 -7.16 8.66
N GLY A 64 -11.87 -7.55 9.56
CA GLY A 64 -10.45 -7.21 9.49
C GLY A 64 -9.65 -7.90 10.57
N ALA A 65 -8.33 -7.98 10.38
CA ALA A 65 -7.42 -8.52 11.37
C ALA A 65 -6.18 -7.62 11.47
N ARG A 66 -5.84 -7.21 12.69
CA ARG A 66 -4.64 -6.41 12.93
C ARG A 66 -3.38 -7.28 13.00
N ILE A 67 -3.46 -8.43 13.64
CA ILE A 67 -2.32 -9.28 13.97
C ILE A 67 -2.30 -10.48 13.04
N ASP A 68 -3.23 -11.26 12.90
CA ASP A 68 -3.22 -12.53 12.18
C ASP A 68 -3.28 -12.42 10.65
N GLN A 69 -3.81 -13.43 9.99
CA GLN A 69 -3.96 -13.51 8.54
C GLN A 69 -4.90 -12.41 8.05
N PRO A 70 -4.56 -11.74 6.94
CA PRO A 70 -5.42 -10.72 6.38
C PRO A 70 -6.73 -11.34 5.87
N VAL A 71 -7.82 -10.59 6.01
CA VAL A 71 -9.13 -11.00 5.46
C VAL A 71 -9.33 -10.56 4.00
N MET A 72 -8.49 -9.62 3.55
CA MET A 72 -8.43 -9.15 2.17
C MET A 72 -7.16 -9.66 1.50
N GLY A 73 -7.30 -10.33 0.36
CA GLY A 73 -6.16 -10.69 -0.49
C GLY A 73 -5.66 -9.50 -1.29
N LEU A 74 -4.35 -9.43 -1.52
CA LEU A 74 -3.73 -8.49 -2.44
C LEU A 74 -3.06 -9.26 -3.57
N ASN A 75 -3.35 -8.88 -4.80
CA ASN A 75 -2.64 -9.37 -5.98
C ASN A 75 -2.07 -8.20 -6.77
N ILE A 76 -0.87 -8.36 -7.28
CA ILE A 76 -0.24 -7.42 -8.21
C ILE A 76 0.01 -8.18 -9.51
N ASP A 77 -0.59 -7.72 -10.60
CA ASP A 77 -0.55 -8.40 -11.92
C ASP A 77 -0.91 -9.90 -11.85
N ASN A 78 -1.92 -10.25 -11.06
CA ASN A 78 -2.40 -11.61 -10.76
C ASN A 78 -1.45 -12.47 -9.89
N VAL A 79 -0.37 -11.92 -9.35
CA VAL A 79 0.51 -12.60 -8.40
C VAL A 79 0.09 -12.24 -6.97
N PRO A 80 -0.24 -13.23 -6.12
CA PRO A 80 -0.66 -12.94 -4.76
C PRO A 80 0.50 -12.47 -3.88
N VAL A 81 0.29 -11.42 -3.12
CA VAL A 81 1.18 -10.98 -2.04
C VAL A 81 0.84 -11.80 -0.79
N LEU A 82 1.75 -12.64 -0.37
CA LEU A 82 1.48 -13.64 0.67
C LEU A 82 1.58 -13.09 2.09
N ASN A 83 2.50 -12.14 2.30
CA ASN A 83 2.71 -11.53 3.60
C ASN A 83 2.02 -10.15 3.65
N LYS A 84 1.18 -9.94 4.68
CA LYS A 84 0.48 -8.66 4.88
C LYS A 84 1.43 -7.49 5.14
N ASP A 85 2.63 -7.75 5.66
CA ASP A 85 3.61 -6.71 5.92
C ASP A 85 4.11 -6.03 4.63
N ASN A 86 3.89 -6.69 3.48
CA ASN A 86 4.17 -6.17 2.16
C ASN A 86 2.93 -5.55 1.46
N TYR A 87 1.80 -5.40 2.17
CA TYR A 87 0.57 -4.87 1.56
C TYR A 87 0.66 -3.37 1.28
N ASP A 88 1.35 -2.61 2.10
CA ASP A 88 1.53 -1.17 1.86
C ASP A 88 2.70 -0.90 0.89
N THR A 89 2.63 -1.55 -0.27
CA THR A 89 3.60 -1.37 -1.36
C THR A 89 3.35 -0.08 -2.13
N GLU A 90 4.39 0.47 -2.76
CA GLU A 90 4.27 1.65 -3.62
C GLU A 90 3.55 1.29 -4.93
N LEU A 91 2.57 2.10 -5.32
CA LEU A 91 1.72 1.92 -6.49
C LEU A 91 2.13 2.84 -7.66
N ALA A 92 3.43 3.12 -7.78
CA ALA A 92 3.99 4.11 -8.71
C ALA A 92 3.62 3.89 -10.19
N ASP A 93 3.43 2.65 -10.60
CA ASP A 93 3.14 2.23 -11.96
C ASP A 93 1.74 1.60 -12.14
N ALA A 94 0.86 1.79 -11.15
CA ALA A 94 -0.49 1.26 -11.22
C ALA A 94 -1.31 1.92 -12.35
N GLU A 95 -1.92 1.11 -13.19
CA GLU A 95 -2.88 1.50 -14.22
C GLU A 95 -4.29 1.56 -13.66
N ARG A 96 -4.65 0.53 -12.87
CA ARG A 96 -5.94 0.45 -12.19
C ARG A 96 -5.86 -0.44 -10.96
N ILE A 97 -6.78 -0.19 -10.05
CA ILE A 97 -6.97 -0.98 -8.84
C ILE A 97 -8.42 -1.44 -8.82
N GLU A 98 -8.64 -2.73 -8.67
CA GLU A 98 -9.97 -3.34 -8.57
C GLU A 98 -10.14 -3.88 -7.15
N VAL A 99 -11.12 -3.38 -6.41
CA VAL A 99 -11.44 -3.84 -5.05
C VAL A 99 -12.76 -4.58 -5.08
N LEU A 100 -12.72 -5.90 -4.92
CA LEU A 100 -13.89 -6.76 -4.82
C LEU A 100 -14.21 -6.99 -3.34
N ARG A 101 -15.42 -6.65 -2.94
CA ARG A 101 -15.89 -6.74 -1.56
C ARG A 101 -16.86 -7.89 -1.39
N GLY A 102 -16.46 -8.87 -0.61
CA GLY A 102 -17.15 -10.11 -0.35
C GLY A 102 -16.27 -11.32 -0.65
N PRO A 103 -16.64 -12.52 -0.18
CA PRO A 103 -15.81 -13.72 -0.30
C PRO A 103 -15.40 -14.03 -1.74
N GLN A 104 -14.10 -14.22 -1.96
CA GLN A 104 -13.49 -14.53 -3.24
C GLN A 104 -12.58 -15.78 -3.19
N SER A 105 -12.70 -16.58 -2.13
CA SER A 105 -11.80 -17.71 -1.86
C SER A 105 -11.82 -18.79 -2.94
N THR A 106 -12.91 -18.96 -3.67
CA THR A 106 -13.01 -19.93 -4.77
C THR A 106 -12.04 -19.64 -5.91
N LEU A 107 -11.80 -18.35 -6.21
CA LEU A 107 -10.93 -17.92 -7.33
C LEU A 107 -9.52 -17.51 -6.90
N TYR A 108 -9.39 -17.01 -5.68
CA TYR A 108 -8.17 -16.37 -5.18
C TYR A 108 -7.54 -17.12 -3.99
N GLY A 109 -8.22 -18.12 -3.44
CA GLY A 109 -7.71 -18.95 -2.36
C GLY A 109 -7.72 -18.24 -1.00
N ARG A 110 -6.66 -18.45 -0.22
CA ARG A 110 -6.57 -17.96 1.16
C ARG A 110 -6.57 -16.42 1.26
N ASN A 111 -6.89 -15.91 2.46
CA ASN A 111 -6.88 -14.49 2.79
C ASN A 111 -7.91 -13.64 2.02
N THR A 112 -8.95 -14.24 1.45
CA THR A 112 -9.93 -13.54 0.61
C THR A 112 -11.38 -13.70 1.10
N MET A 113 -11.55 -13.90 2.41
CA MET A 113 -12.88 -14.00 3.05
C MET A 113 -13.67 -12.68 2.97
N GLY A 114 -12.99 -11.55 3.17
CA GLY A 114 -13.60 -10.22 3.07
C GLY A 114 -13.60 -9.66 1.64
N GLY A 115 -12.69 -10.14 0.80
CA GLY A 115 -12.55 -9.67 -0.57
C GLY A 115 -11.13 -9.78 -1.12
N VAL A 116 -10.91 -9.12 -2.25
CA VAL A 116 -9.60 -9.08 -2.90
C VAL A 116 -9.34 -7.71 -3.51
N ILE A 117 -8.10 -7.27 -3.44
CA ILE A 117 -7.57 -6.10 -4.11
C ILE A 117 -6.67 -6.58 -5.24
N ASN A 118 -7.00 -6.22 -6.48
CA ASN A 118 -6.14 -6.50 -7.63
C ASN A 118 -5.56 -5.19 -8.15
N VAL A 119 -4.26 -5.08 -8.12
CA VAL A 119 -3.50 -3.98 -8.70
C VAL A 119 -2.96 -4.44 -10.05
N TYR A 120 -3.28 -3.70 -11.09
CA TYR A 120 -2.74 -3.93 -12.42
C TYR A 120 -1.78 -2.81 -12.76
N THR A 121 -0.55 -3.18 -13.07
CA THR A 121 0.47 -2.22 -13.50
C THR A 121 0.41 -1.99 -15.00
N LEU A 122 0.85 -0.83 -15.43
CA LEU A 122 0.82 -0.46 -16.85
C LEU A 122 1.65 -1.43 -17.70
N SER A 123 1.05 -1.90 -18.79
CA SER A 123 1.68 -2.90 -19.65
C SER A 123 2.61 -2.25 -20.67
N PRO A 124 3.88 -2.68 -20.79
CA PRO A 124 4.81 -2.18 -21.80
C PRO A 124 4.45 -2.63 -23.23
N LEU A 125 3.51 -3.56 -23.40
CA LEU A 125 2.97 -3.92 -24.71
C LEU A 125 1.85 -2.99 -25.18
N SER A 126 1.17 -2.32 -24.24
CA SER A 126 0.06 -1.40 -24.54
C SER A 126 0.44 0.07 -24.46
N TYR A 127 1.50 0.40 -23.75
CA TYR A 127 1.99 1.77 -23.57
C TYR A 127 3.49 1.86 -23.84
N GLU A 128 3.90 2.94 -24.49
CA GLU A 128 5.30 3.28 -24.74
C GLU A 128 5.52 4.74 -24.36
N GLY A 129 6.60 5.03 -23.64
CA GLY A 129 6.93 6.38 -23.21
C GLY A 129 7.54 6.45 -21.81
N VAL A 130 7.74 7.68 -21.35
CA VAL A 130 8.30 7.98 -20.02
C VAL A 130 7.26 8.71 -19.19
N ARG A 131 7.14 8.35 -17.93
CA ARG A 131 6.31 9.01 -16.93
C ARG A 131 7.19 9.47 -15.79
N LEU A 132 7.13 10.75 -15.49
CA LEU A 132 7.86 11.36 -14.37
C LEU A 132 6.86 12.05 -13.45
N SER A 133 7.02 11.91 -12.16
CA SER A 133 6.29 12.71 -11.18
C SER A 133 7.21 13.12 -10.04
N ALA A 134 7.04 14.36 -9.58
CA ALA A 134 7.69 14.90 -8.40
C ALA A 134 6.61 15.58 -7.55
N GLU A 135 6.59 15.29 -6.27
CA GLU A 135 5.65 15.84 -5.31
C GLU A 135 6.43 16.37 -4.11
N TYR A 136 5.99 17.52 -3.59
CA TYR A 136 6.48 18.09 -2.34
C TYR A 136 5.29 18.41 -1.44
N GLY A 137 5.44 18.25 -0.13
CA GLY A 137 4.38 18.46 0.85
C GLY A 137 4.92 18.88 2.23
N SER A 138 4.00 19.16 3.15
CA SER A 138 4.32 19.48 4.53
C SER A 138 5.02 18.32 5.25
N GLY A 139 5.72 18.62 6.36
CA GLY A 139 6.48 17.63 7.11
C GLY A 139 7.73 17.17 6.38
N ASP A 140 8.34 18.06 5.58
CA ASP A 140 9.51 17.74 4.74
C ASP A 140 9.29 16.49 3.90
N SER A 141 8.10 16.39 3.28
CA SER A 141 7.72 15.24 2.47
C SER A 141 7.99 15.49 1.00
N TYR A 142 8.72 14.60 0.36
CA TYR A 142 8.91 14.63 -1.08
C TYR A 142 8.88 13.22 -1.68
N LYS A 143 8.34 13.13 -2.91
CA LYS A 143 8.23 11.88 -3.65
C LYS A 143 8.68 12.07 -5.08
N PHE A 144 9.48 11.14 -5.56
CA PHE A 144 9.92 11.08 -6.94
C PHE A 144 9.56 9.72 -7.52
N ARG A 145 8.99 9.70 -8.71
CA ARG A 145 8.70 8.49 -9.47
C ARG A 145 9.13 8.69 -10.91
N ALA A 146 9.79 7.70 -11.46
CA ALA A 146 10.18 7.65 -12.86
C ALA A 146 9.86 6.27 -13.41
N SER A 147 9.16 6.21 -14.53
CA SER A 147 8.85 4.96 -15.21
C SER A 147 9.11 5.12 -16.70
N SER A 148 9.72 4.12 -17.30
CA SER A 148 10.01 4.10 -18.73
C SER A 148 9.51 2.78 -19.32
N TYR A 149 8.82 2.86 -20.44
CA TYR A 149 8.16 1.76 -21.11
C TYR A 149 8.64 1.69 -22.56
N TYR A 150 9.14 0.56 -22.94
CA TYR A 150 9.69 0.31 -24.27
C TYR A 150 9.06 -0.93 -24.90
N LYS A 151 8.65 -0.80 -26.14
CA LYS A 151 8.26 -1.91 -26.98
C LYS A 151 9.44 -2.29 -27.89
N LEU A 152 10.16 -3.33 -27.52
CA LEU A 152 11.34 -3.80 -28.26
C LEU A 152 10.95 -4.45 -29.59
N THR A 153 9.85 -5.21 -29.57
CA THR A 153 9.19 -5.76 -30.76
C THR A 153 7.67 -5.70 -30.57
N PRO A 154 6.85 -5.94 -31.61
CA PRO A 154 5.40 -6.02 -31.45
C PRO A 154 4.94 -7.00 -30.36
N ASP A 155 5.75 -8.02 -30.09
CA ASP A 155 5.45 -9.10 -29.18
C ASP A 155 6.24 -9.03 -27.85
N LEU A 156 7.23 -8.13 -27.73
CA LEU A 156 8.11 -8.01 -26.56
C LEU A 156 8.14 -6.55 -26.07
N GLY A 157 7.72 -6.34 -24.85
CA GLY A 157 7.80 -5.06 -24.15
C GLY A 157 8.54 -5.14 -22.83
N MET A 158 9.18 -4.04 -22.44
CA MET A 158 9.93 -3.89 -21.20
C MET A 158 9.56 -2.59 -20.51
N ALA A 159 9.44 -2.62 -19.20
CA ALA A 159 9.25 -1.42 -18.36
C ALA A 159 10.23 -1.42 -17.20
N VAL A 160 10.71 -0.22 -16.86
CA VAL A 160 11.53 0.02 -15.66
C VAL A 160 10.88 1.15 -14.89
N THR A 161 10.63 0.94 -13.62
CA THR A 161 10.07 1.94 -12.70
C THR A 161 11.00 2.09 -11.51
N GLY A 162 11.30 3.33 -11.14
CA GLY A 162 11.99 3.67 -9.91
C GLY A 162 11.18 4.69 -9.12
N TYR A 163 11.29 4.62 -7.79
CA TYR A 163 10.62 5.56 -6.90
C TYR A 163 11.43 5.83 -5.63
N TYR A 164 11.22 7.01 -5.08
CA TYR A 164 11.75 7.40 -3.80
C TYR A 164 10.73 8.29 -3.07
N THR A 165 10.51 8.00 -1.80
CA THR A 165 9.63 8.75 -0.91
C THR A 165 10.40 9.10 0.35
N HIS A 166 10.33 10.34 0.78
CA HIS A 166 10.82 10.81 2.07
C HIS A 166 9.72 11.56 2.80
N THR A 167 9.63 11.35 4.09
CA THR A 167 8.79 12.14 5.01
C THR A 167 9.61 12.41 6.26
N GLY A 168 9.76 13.68 6.62
CA GLY A 168 10.54 14.10 7.78
C GLY A 168 9.81 13.88 9.10
N GLY A 169 8.48 13.77 9.07
CA GLY A 169 7.65 13.51 10.25
C GLY A 169 7.12 14.77 10.94
N PHE A 170 6.17 14.56 11.85
CA PHE A 170 5.45 15.60 12.59
C PHE A 170 5.60 15.49 14.11
N PHE A 171 5.93 14.29 14.61
CA PHE A 171 6.12 14.03 16.03
C PHE A 171 7.57 14.21 16.42
N GLU A 172 7.80 14.95 17.49
CA GLU A 172 9.12 15.22 18.03
C GLU A 172 9.37 14.42 19.31
N ASN A 173 10.52 13.75 19.35
CA ASN A 173 11.01 13.10 20.56
C ASN A 173 11.57 14.17 21.50
N LEU A 174 10.97 14.35 22.67
CA LEU A 174 11.37 15.38 23.62
C LEU A 174 12.73 15.12 24.28
N ALA A 175 13.23 13.89 24.21
CA ALA A 175 14.53 13.55 24.77
C ALA A 175 15.69 13.85 23.81
N THR A 176 15.49 13.60 22.50
CA THR A 176 16.54 13.79 21.48
C THR A 176 16.36 15.05 20.63
N GLY A 177 15.15 15.59 20.57
CA GLY A 177 14.78 16.70 19.66
C GLY A 177 14.55 16.26 18.22
N ASP A 178 14.71 14.96 17.90
CA ASP A 178 14.54 14.46 16.55
C ASP A 178 13.07 14.12 16.25
N LYS A 179 12.74 14.05 14.96
CA LYS A 179 11.43 13.53 14.51
C LYS A 179 11.40 12.01 14.62
N CYS A 180 10.28 11.46 15.08
CA CYS A 180 10.15 10.02 15.31
C CYS A 180 9.31 9.28 14.25
N ASP A 181 8.43 9.95 13.53
CA ASP A 181 7.55 9.39 12.49
C ASP A 181 8.07 9.63 11.07
N TRP A 182 9.39 9.70 10.93
CA TRP A 182 10.03 9.84 9.62
C TRP A 182 9.97 8.52 8.82
N GLU A 183 9.97 8.65 7.51
CA GLU A 183 9.96 7.52 6.58
C GLU A 183 10.87 7.80 5.38
N ARG A 184 11.62 6.80 4.96
CA ARG A 184 12.36 6.75 3.71
C ARG A 184 12.05 5.44 3.00
N LEU A 185 11.51 5.52 1.81
CA LEU A 185 11.20 4.36 0.99
C LEU A 185 11.80 4.56 -0.39
N GLY A 186 12.64 3.65 -0.82
CA GLY A 186 13.19 3.63 -2.16
C GLY A 186 13.04 2.27 -2.79
N GLY A 187 12.87 2.21 -4.10
CA GLY A 187 12.75 0.94 -4.77
C GLY A 187 12.60 1.04 -6.27
N GLY A 188 12.46 -0.12 -6.88
CA GLY A 188 12.26 -0.22 -8.30
C GLY A 188 11.60 -1.52 -8.73
N ARG A 189 11.11 -1.49 -9.95
CA ARG A 189 10.47 -2.63 -10.60
C ARG A 189 10.95 -2.73 -12.04
N TRP A 190 11.30 -3.92 -12.43
CA TRP A 190 11.55 -4.27 -13.82
C TRP A 190 10.51 -5.28 -14.28
N LYS A 191 9.82 -4.98 -15.37
CA LYS A 191 8.78 -5.82 -15.96
C LYS A 191 9.11 -6.11 -17.41
N THR A 192 9.01 -7.37 -17.78
CA THR A 192 9.14 -7.82 -19.18
C THR A 192 7.91 -8.63 -19.55
N GLN A 193 7.30 -8.33 -20.68
CA GLN A 193 6.14 -9.04 -21.20
C GLN A 193 6.42 -9.52 -22.62
N TRP A 194 6.21 -10.78 -22.85
CA TRP A 194 6.33 -11.39 -24.17
C TRP A 194 5.06 -12.18 -24.51
N ARG A 195 4.61 -12.02 -25.74
CA ARG A 195 3.48 -12.78 -26.30
C ARG A 195 3.89 -13.34 -27.64
N ASN A 196 3.61 -14.61 -27.88
CA ASN A 196 3.74 -15.14 -29.20
C ASN A 196 2.38 -15.19 -29.92
N ARG A 197 2.42 -15.45 -31.24
CA ARG A 197 1.22 -15.53 -32.08
C ARG A 197 0.34 -16.75 -31.77
N THR A 198 0.85 -17.75 -31.07
CA THR A 198 0.11 -18.97 -30.68
C THR A 198 -0.63 -18.82 -29.34
N GLY A 199 -0.58 -17.64 -28.71
CA GLY A 199 -1.30 -17.34 -27.48
C GLY A 199 -0.48 -17.55 -26.20
N LEU A 200 0.78 -17.99 -26.27
CA LEU A 200 1.66 -18.07 -25.12
C LEU A 200 2.04 -16.65 -24.67
N ARG A 201 1.89 -16.39 -23.39
CA ARG A 201 2.28 -15.14 -22.73
C ARG A 201 3.23 -15.45 -21.59
N ILE A 202 4.33 -14.71 -21.53
CA ILE A 202 5.29 -14.73 -20.42
C ILE A 202 5.38 -13.33 -19.84
N ASP A 203 5.01 -13.20 -18.59
CA ASP A 203 5.17 -11.98 -17.81
C ASP A 203 6.24 -12.24 -16.74
N ASN A 204 7.31 -11.48 -16.75
CA ASN A 204 8.34 -11.50 -15.72
C ASN A 204 8.35 -10.14 -15.00
N THR A 205 8.37 -10.18 -13.68
CA THR A 205 8.45 -8.96 -12.85
C THR A 205 9.47 -9.19 -11.74
N LEU A 206 10.46 -8.33 -11.69
CA LEU A 206 11.41 -8.25 -10.59
C LEU A 206 11.17 -6.91 -9.87
N SER A 207 10.97 -6.95 -8.57
CA SER A 207 10.80 -5.74 -7.75
C SER A 207 11.64 -5.84 -6.49
N PHE A 208 12.15 -4.69 -6.07
CA PHE A 208 12.84 -4.53 -4.80
C PHE A 208 12.42 -3.22 -4.15
N SER A 209 12.44 -3.18 -2.83
CA SER A 209 12.24 -1.95 -2.05
C SER A 209 13.05 -2.00 -0.77
N VAL A 210 13.48 -0.83 -0.33
CA VAL A 210 14.16 -0.63 0.94
C VAL A 210 13.35 0.41 1.70
N LEU A 211 12.92 0.04 2.91
CA LEU A 211 12.15 0.89 3.80
C LEU A 211 12.94 1.11 5.07
N GLU A 212 13.14 2.39 5.42
CA GLU A 212 13.61 2.83 6.72
C GLU A 212 12.57 3.77 7.29
N GLN A 213 12.16 3.53 8.53
CA GLN A 213 11.12 4.35 9.14
C GLN A 213 11.27 4.40 10.65
N GLY A 214 10.80 5.49 11.23
CA GLY A 214 10.48 5.59 12.64
C GLY A 214 9.12 4.94 12.95
N GLY A 215 8.36 5.54 13.84
CA GLY A 215 7.01 5.06 14.17
C GLY A 215 6.22 6.10 14.94
N TYR A 216 4.91 5.91 15.00
CA TYR A 216 4.08 6.78 15.83
C TYR A 216 4.33 6.53 17.30
N PRO A 217 4.42 7.57 18.13
CA PRO A 217 4.43 7.44 19.57
C PRO A 217 3.05 6.95 20.06
N TYR A 218 3.03 5.90 20.86
CA TYR A 218 1.82 5.37 21.47
C TYR A 218 1.70 5.85 22.91
N ALA A 219 0.51 6.36 23.27
CA ALA A 219 0.20 6.71 24.65
C ALA A 219 -0.54 5.57 25.34
N TYR A 220 -0.19 5.33 26.59
CA TYR A 220 -0.96 4.43 27.45
C TYR A 220 -2.27 5.13 27.90
N VAL A 221 -3.40 4.50 27.73
CA VAL A 221 -4.75 5.08 27.97
C VAL A 221 -5.44 4.46 29.18
N GLY A 222 -4.89 3.36 29.76
CA GLY A 222 -5.44 2.73 30.96
C GLY A 222 -5.21 3.52 32.24
N ASP A 223 -5.59 2.95 33.38
CA ASP A 223 -5.28 3.51 34.70
C ASP A 223 -3.77 3.43 34.98
N ASP A 224 -3.28 4.23 35.90
CA ASP A 224 -1.87 4.18 36.29
C ASP A 224 -1.47 2.75 36.69
N ILE A 225 -0.39 2.26 36.14
CA ILE A 225 0.20 0.99 36.56
C ILE A 225 1.11 1.25 37.74
N ILE A 226 0.76 0.70 38.88
CA ILE A 226 1.50 0.83 40.14
C ILE A 226 2.49 -0.32 40.29
N GLY A 227 3.74 -0.01 40.52
CA GLY A 227 4.78 -0.99 40.84
C GLY A 227 4.70 -1.53 42.26
N ASP A 228 5.50 -2.52 42.56
CA ASP A 228 5.56 -3.15 43.89
C ASP A 228 5.97 -2.18 45.01
N ASP A 229 6.60 -1.06 44.68
CA ASP A 229 6.99 0.01 45.57
C ASP A 229 5.87 1.07 45.80
N GLY A 230 4.66 0.82 45.28
CA GLY A 230 3.52 1.70 45.40
C GLY A 230 3.60 2.98 44.54
N ARG A 231 4.58 3.08 43.63
CA ARG A 231 4.74 4.21 42.73
C ARG A 231 4.23 3.91 41.32
N PRO A 232 3.69 4.89 40.63
CA PRO A 232 3.25 4.68 39.25
C PRO A 232 4.48 4.43 38.33
N VAL A 233 4.50 3.26 37.72
CA VAL A 233 5.49 2.86 36.70
C VAL A 233 5.09 3.41 35.35
N VAL A 234 3.78 3.42 35.03
CA VAL A 234 3.21 4.04 33.82
C VAL A 234 2.00 4.88 34.24
N ARG A 235 1.99 6.13 33.88
CA ARG A 235 0.85 7.05 34.11
C ARG A 235 -0.06 7.11 32.89
N ARG A 236 -1.35 7.26 33.16
CA ARG A 236 -2.34 7.52 32.10
C ARG A 236 -1.93 8.72 31.24
N GLY A 237 -1.99 8.57 29.93
CA GLY A 237 -1.60 9.61 28.98
C GLY A 237 -0.09 9.76 28.78
N GLU A 238 0.73 9.00 29.50
CA GLU A 238 2.17 8.98 29.28
C GLU A 238 2.48 8.31 27.95
N ILE A 239 3.27 8.99 27.11
CA ILE A 239 3.74 8.47 25.82
C ILE A 239 5.11 7.86 26.06
N ARG A 240 5.22 6.54 25.86
CA ARG A 240 6.49 5.82 25.94
C ARG A 240 6.73 5.05 24.64
N TYR A 241 7.92 5.15 24.12
CA TYR A 241 8.36 4.40 22.97
C TYR A 241 9.75 3.80 23.26
N ASN A 242 9.80 2.48 23.35
CA ASN A 242 10.96 1.55 23.45
C ASN A 242 12.09 1.85 24.44
N ASP A 243 12.07 2.91 25.17
CA ASP A 243 12.97 3.30 26.25
C ASP A 243 12.61 4.73 26.62
N PRO A 244 12.80 5.18 27.85
CA PRO A 244 12.02 6.27 28.46
C PRO A 244 12.03 7.60 27.68
N CYS A 245 11.69 7.54 26.43
CA CYS A 245 11.56 8.69 25.55
C CYS A 245 10.15 9.25 25.63
N SER A 246 10.02 10.50 26.00
CA SER A 246 8.78 11.24 25.90
C SER A 246 8.68 11.90 24.50
N TYR A 247 7.50 11.86 23.91
CA TYR A 247 7.23 12.45 22.60
C TYR A 247 6.18 13.52 22.68
N ARG A 248 6.30 14.55 21.86
CA ARG A 248 5.30 15.58 21.68
C ARG A 248 4.99 15.72 20.20
N ARG A 249 3.69 15.83 19.89
CA ARG A 249 3.25 16.21 18.57
C ARG A 249 3.58 17.67 18.32
N THR A 250 4.28 17.98 17.24
CA THR A 250 4.43 19.35 16.77
C THR A 250 3.07 19.84 16.30
N ALA A 251 2.60 20.97 16.81
CA ALA A 251 1.39 21.61 16.30
C ALA A 251 1.61 21.93 14.81
N LEU A 252 0.63 21.58 13.99
CA LEU A 252 0.53 21.97 12.59
C LEU A 252 -0.01 23.38 12.50
#